data_ec77ffc436551f9609564999d50219bf
#
_entry.id   ec77ffc436551f9609564999d50219bf
#
_cell.length_a   1.000
_cell.length_b   1.000
_cell.length_c   1.000
_cell.angle_alpha   90.00
_cell.angle_beta   90.00
_cell.angle_gamma   90.00
#
_symmetry.space_group_name_H-M   'P 1'
#
loop_
_entity.id
_entity.type
_entity.pdbx_description
1 polymer ?
#
loop_
_entity_poly.entity_id
_entity_poly.type
_entity_poly.pdbx_seq_one_letter_code
_entity_poly.pdbx_strand_id
1 'polypeptide(L)'
;QRPVRASGELHHVRTRLYLRVEHEDLWGYGEVSPQPFALNGDPGLDQVIDALRNALARLEQVTNREGELPHWSRVARLGAATARDNVAYALVEMALLDRELRRERVAISDLWIPRAVTPSLATVSLLDDDVPWSIHEGVARVRVKCAPGALTTTARERLRALAQPVLLDFNCSAQRDDEVLDVLAAVSKVAVVEAVEQPYGVGNVVDHARLALALGVDLSLDEGVRSVRDLAQIARYHAAAMVCVKTARVGGLANARTVIARAHELGLRVYLGGFFESPYARRVNRALANSCVSEPSDVSDVAVSALEEPTTIATSFGVEPSPRVLEDAATLTVL
;
A
#
# COMPACT_ATOMS: atom_id res chain seq x y z
N GLN A 1 18.96 4.83 -0.11
CA GLN A 1 17.74 4.90 0.74
C GLN A 1 18.17 4.84 2.21
N ARG A 2 17.49 5.61 3.08
CA ARG A 2 17.67 5.39 4.53
C ARG A 2 17.03 4.05 4.89
N PRO A 3 17.68 3.23 5.73
CA PRO A 3 17.08 1.98 6.16
C PRO A 3 15.76 2.26 6.89
N VAL A 4 14.75 1.43 6.63
CA VAL A 4 13.44 1.51 7.28
C VAL A 4 13.20 0.20 8.01
N ARG A 5 12.92 0.26 9.30
CA ARG A 5 12.50 -0.90 10.06
C ARG A 5 10.98 -1.07 9.95
N ALA A 6 10.54 -2.20 9.41
CA ALA A 6 9.15 -2.58 9.31
C ALA A 6 9.01 -4.07 9.61
N SER A 7 7.96 -4.45 10.32
CA SER A 7 7.68 -5.86 10.68
C SER A 7 8.86 -6.55 11.41
N GLY A 8 9.57 -5.81 12.27
CA GLY A 8 10.72 -6.33 13.02
C GLY A 8 12.04 -6.39 12.26
N GLU A 9 12.06 -6.07 10.96
CA GLU A 9 13.26 -6.14 10.11
C GLU A 9 13.73 -4.78 9.61
N LEU A 10 15.04 -4.65 9.41
CA LEU A 10 15.68 -3.46 8.87
C LEU A 10 15.84 -3.61 7.35
N HIS A 11 15.06 -2.84 6.60
CA HIS A 11 15.12 -2.83 5.14
C HIS A 11 16.10 -1.76 4.66
N HIS A 12 17.27 -2.18 4.18
CA HIS A 12 18.28 -1.29 3.58
C HIS A 12 18.01 -1.02 2.10
N VAL A 13 17.38 -1.97 1.41
CA VAL A 13 17.09 -1.93 -0.01
C VAL A 13 15.65 -2.38 -0.22
N ARG A 14 14.96 -1.74 -1.15
CA ARG A 14 13.63 -2.16 -1.60
C ARG A 14 13.69 -2.51 -3.08
N THR A 15 13.40 -3.77 -3.40
CA THR A 15 13.27 -4.22 -4.79
C THR A 15 11.94 -3.73 -5.34
N ARG A 16 11.97 -3.18 -6.54
CA ARG A 16 10.78 -2.82 -7.31
C ARG A 16 10.78 -3.65 -8.60
N LEU A 17 9.63 -4.14 -8.98
CA LEU A 17 9.41 -4.81 -10.26
C LEU A 17 8.72 -3.83 -11.20
N TYR A 18 9.30 -3.65 -12.36
CA TYR A 18 8.70 -2.90 -13.47
C TYR A 18 8.31 -3.87 -14.58
N LEU A 19 7.14 -3.68 -15.14
CA LEU A 19 6.65 -4.40 -16.31
C LEU A 19 6.40 -3.38 -17.42
N ARG A 20 6.99 -3.63 -18.59
CA ARG A 20 6.61 -2.95 -19.82
C ARG A 20 5.75 -3.91 -20.66
N VAL A 21 4.55 -3.48 -21.00
CA VAL A 21 3.69 -4.15 -21.96
C VAL A 21 3.69 -3.33 -23.25
N GLU A 22 3.95 -3.97 -24.38
CA GLU A 22 3.97 -3.34 -25.71
C GLU A 22 3.07 -4.10 -26.67
N HIS A 23 2.25 -3.38 -27.41
CA HIS A 23 1.38 -3.94 -28.44
C HIS A 23 0.99 -2.82 -29.42
N GLU A 24 1.13 -3.07 -30.74
CA GLU A 24 0.81 -2.10 -31.81
C GLU A 24 1.53 -0.75 -31.65
N ASP A 25 2.85 -0.78 -31.41
CA ASP A 25 3.71 0.39 -31.22
C ASP A 25 3.36 1.29 -30.02
N LEU A 26 2.43 0.84 -29.16
CA LEU A 26 2.10 1.49 -27.91
C LEU A 26 2.56 0.63 -26.72
N TRP A 27 3.13 1.29 -25.74
CA TRP A 27 3.60 0.66 -24.51
C TRP A 27 3.02 1.32 -23.27
N GLY A 28 3.08 0.59 -22.17
CA GLY A 28 2.79 1.13 -20.85
C GLY A 28 3.61 0.41 -19.80
N TYR A 29 3.82 1.09 -18.69
CA TYR A 29 4.59 0.60 -17.57
C TYR A 29 3.70 0.32 -16.36
N GLY A 30 4.07 -0.70 -15.60
CA GLY A 30 3.54 -0.97 -14.27
C GLY A 30 4.67 -1.08 -13.26
N GLU A 31 4.36 -0.88 -12.00
CA GLU A 31 5.29 -1.05 -10.87
C GLU A 31 4.60 -1.70 -9.68
N VAL A 32 5.32 -2.62 -9.03
CA VAL A 32 5.01 -3.09 -7.67
C VAL A 32 6.29 -3.23 -6.85
N SER A 33 6.16 -3.11 -5.54
CA SER A 33 7.25 -3.26 -4.57
C SER A 33 6.98 -4.46 -3.66
N PRO A 34 7.25 -5.71 -4.09
CA PRO A 34 7.01 -6.89 -3.28
C PRO A 34 7.90 -6.93 -2.04
N GLN A 35 7.51 -7.71 -1.05
CA GLN A 35 8.38 -8.01 0.08
C GLN A 35 9.61 -8.81 -0.39
N PRO A 36 10.78 -8.68 0.22
CA PRO A 36 11.95 -9.51 -0.11
C PRO A 36 11.66 -11.01 0.05
N PHE A 37 10.90 -11.36 1.08
CA PHE A 37 10.40 -12.70 1.41
C PHE A 37 8.95 -12.60 1.89
N ALA A 38 8.25 -13.75 1.98
CA ALA A 38 6.87 -13.76 2.45
C ALA A 38 6.77 -13.25 3.90
N LEU A 39 5.94 -12.24 4.13
CA LEU A 39 5.84 -11.57 5.43
C LEU A 39 4.40 -11.15 5.71
N ASN A 40 3.90 -11.45 6.91
CA ASN A 40 2.55 -11.09 7.35
C ASN A 40 1.45 -11.44 6.34
N GLY A 41 1.67 -12.55 5.60
CA GLY A 41 0.78 -13.05 4.56
C GLY A 41 0.94 -12.36 3.20
N ASP A 42 1.77 -11.34 3.05
CA ASP A 42 2.14 -10.80 1.74
C ASP A 42 3.19 -11.72 1.08
N PRO A 43 3.12 -11.92 -0.25
CA PRO A 43 4.07 -12.78 -0.96
C PRO A 43 5.46 -12.13 -1.03
N GLY A 44 6.50 -12.98 -1.01
CA GLY A 44 7.86 -12.58 -1.29
C GLY A 44 8.12 -12.38 -2.78
N LEU A 45 9.27 -11.78 -3.10
CA LEU A 45 9.69 -11.45 -4.46
C LEU A 45 9.61 -12.65 -5.42
N ASP A 46 10.17 -13.80 -5.03
CA ASP A 46 10.19 -15.00 -5.90
C ASP A 46 8.77 -15.49 -6.19
N GLN A 47 7.89 -15.47 -5.19
CA GLN A 47 6.50 -15.87 -5.35
C GLN A 47 5.73 -14.91 -6.28
N VAL A 48 6.04 -13.61 -6.24
CA VAL A 48 5.44 -12.62 -7.15
C VAL A 48 5.95 -12.83 -8.58
N ILE A 49 7.24 -13.13 -8.76
CA ILE A 49 7.82 -13.43 -10.09
C ILE A 49 7.16 -14.67 -10.71
N ASP A 50 6.96 -15.75 -9.94
CA ASP A 50 6.31 -16.96 -10.43
C ASP A 50 4.83 -16.70 -10.77
N ALA A 51 4.12 -15.95 -9.94
CA ALA A 51 2.74 -15.52 -10.23
C ALA A 51 2.66 -14.62 -11.47
N LEU A 52 3.67 -13.75 -11.68
CA LEU A 52 3.75 -12.88 -12.85
C LEU A 52 3.90 -13.68 -14.15
N ARG A 53 4.77 -14.71 -14.18
CA ARG A 53 4.91 -15.62 -15.34
C ARG A 53 3.56 -16.23 -15.73
N ASN A 54 2.80 -16.69 -14.73
CA ASN A 54 1.47 -17.25 -14.96
C ASN A 54 0.46 -16.20 -15.45
N ALA A 55 0.50 -15.00 -14.89
CA ALA A 55 -0.37 -13.90 -15.30
C ALA A 55 -0.10 -13.46 -16.74
N LEU A 56 1.19 -13.38 -17.13
CA LEU A 56 1.59 -13.05 -18.51
C LEU A 56 1.18 -14.13 -19.51
N ALA A 57 1.37 -15.41 -19.19
CA ALA A 57 0.90 -16.51 -20.04
C ALA A 57 -0.63 -16.46 -20.26
N ARG A 58 -1.40 -16.12 -19.23
CA ARG A 58 -2.85 -15.93 -19.37
C ARG A 58 -3.21 -14.70 -20.19
N LEU A 59 -2.47 -13.59 -20.00
CA LEU A 59 -2.64 -12.38 -20.80
C LEU A 59 -2.44 -12.69 -22.28
N GLU A 60 -1.37 -13.39 -22.63
CA GLU A 60 -1.07 -13.84 -23.99
C GLU A 60 -2.18 -14.72 -24.57
N GLN A 61 -2.66 -15.71 -23.80
CA GLN A 61 -3.77 -16.58 -24.25
C GLN A 61 -5.04 -15.78 -24.57
N VAL A 62 -5.38 -14.78 -23.72
CA VAL A 62 -6.55 -13.93 -23.95
C VAL A 62 -6.35 -13.04 -25.17
N THR A 63 -5.17 -12.41 -25.28
CA THR A 63 -4.82 -11.56 -26.43
C THR A 63 -4.88 -12.35 -27.74
N ASN A 64 -4.30 -13.55 -27.78
CA ASN A 64 -4.35 -14.42 -28.97
C ASN A 64 -5.77 -14.84 -29.36
N ARG A 65 -6.65 -15.04 -28.37
CA ARG A 65 -8.05 -15.41 -28.60
C ARG A 65 -8.91 -14.24 -29.06
N GLU A 66 -8.71 -13.04 -28.47
CA GLU A 66 -9.54 -11.86 -28.69
C GLU A 66 -8.97 -10.95 -29.79
N GLY A 67 -7.72 -11.15 -30.21
CA GLY A 67 -7.02 -10.33 -31.21
C GLY A 67 -6.51 -9.00 -30.67
N GLU A 68 -6.78 -8.70 -29.39
CA GLU A 68 -6.38 -7.44 -28.74
C GLU A 68 -6.07 -7.67 -27.24
N LEU A 69 -5.32 -6.75 -26.66
CA LEU A 69 -5.09 -6.75 -25.21
C LEU A 69 -6.39 -6.46 -24.46
N PRO A 70 -6.67 -7.17 -23.34
CA PRO A 70 -7.84 -6.90 -22.53
C PRO A 70 -7.75 -5.50 -21.91
N HIS A 71 -8.89 -4.85 -21.74
CA HIS A 71 -8.97 -3.60 -20.99
C HIS A 71 -8.43 -3.79 -19.57
N TRP A 72 -7.63 -2.83 -19.08
CA TRP A 72 -6.93 -2.91 -17.79
C TRP A 72 -7.83 -3.34 -16.62
N SER A 73 -9.06 -2.85 -16.55
CA SER A 73 -9.98 -3.16 -15.45
C SER A 73 -10.48 -4.62 -15.43
N ARG A 74 -10.16 -5.42 -16.46
CA ARG A 74 -10.51 -6.85 -16.53
C ARG A 74 -9.39 -7.76 -16.04
N VAL A 75 -8.18 -7.24 -15.87
CA VAL A 75 -6.98 -8.03 -15.55
C VAL A 75 -7.17 -8.86 -14.28
N ALA A 76 -7.71 -8.30 -13.24
CA ALA A 76 -7.97 -9.02 -11.98
C ALA A 76 -8.93 -10.21 -12.15
N ARG A 77 -9.73 -10.27 -13.22
CA ARG A 77 -10.65 -11.37 -13.54
C ARG A 77 -9.99 -12.49 -14.35
N LEU A 78 -8.76 -12.28 -14.84
CA LEU A 78 -8.02 -13.28 -15.60
C LEU A 78 -7.45 -14.40 -14.72
N GLY A 79 -7.41 -14.21 -13.41
CA GLY A 79 -6.80 -15.11 -12.45
C GLY A 79 -7.70 -15.57 -11.33
N ALA A 80 -7.34 -16.71 -10.74
CA ALA A 80 -7.88 -17.14 -9.47
C ALA A 80 -7.22 -16.26 -8.39
N ALA A 81 -8.02 -15.54 -7.63
CA ALA A 81 -7.56 -14.60 -6.62
C ALA A 81 -6.92 -15.32 -5.43
N THR A 82 -5.65 -15.65 -5.53
CA THR A 82 -4.82 -15.93 -4.36
C THR A 82 -4.06 -14.65 -3.98
N ALA A 83 -3.67 -14.51 -2.72
CA ALA A 83 -2.88 -13.36 -2.28
C ALA A 83 -1.54 -13.22 -3.05
N ARG A 84 -0.99 -14.32 -3.56
CA ARG A 84 0.20 -14.35 -4.43
C ARG A 84 -0.07 -13.70 -5.77
N ASP A 85 -1.20 -14.06 -6.37
CA ASP A 85 -1.55 -13.62 -7.71
C ASP A 85 -1.89 -12.13 -7.72
N ASN A 86 -2.48 -11.62 -6.65
CA ASN A 86 -2.91 -10.22 -6.53
C ASN A 86 -1.81 -9.22 -6.88
N VAL A 87 -0.60 -9.40 -6.36
CA VAL A 87 0.51 -8.47 -6.61
C VAL A 87 0.95 -8.51 -8.08
N ALA A 88 1.00 -9.70 -8.68
CA ALA A 88 1.33 -9.88 -10.09
C ALA A 88 0.26 -9.26 -11.01
N TYR A 89 -1.02 -9.49 -10.71
CA TYR A 89 -2.13 -8.89 -11.48
C TYR A 89 -2.17 -7.38 -11.33
N ALA A 90 -1.85 -6.82 -10.17
CA ALA A 90 -1.74 -5.39 -9.98
C ALA A 90 -0.65 -4.77 -10.87
N LEU A 91 0.49 -5.47 -11.02
CA LEU A 91 1.57 -5.06 -11.91
C LEU A 91 1.14 -5.04 -13.38
N VAL A 92 0.47 -6.12 -13.84
CA VAL A 92 -0.05 -6.21 -15.22
C VAL A 92 -1.15 -5.17 -15.46
N GLU A 93 -2.08 -5.01 -14.52
CA GLU A 93 -3.15 -4.02 -14.62
C GLU A 93 -2.59 -2.61 -14.77
N MET A 94 -1.59 -2.23 -13.97
CA MET A 94 -0.99 -0.90 -14.02
C MET A 94 -0.29 -0.65 -15.36
N ALA A 95 0.41 -1.65 -15.93
CA ALA A 95 1.04 -1.54 -17.23
C ALA A 95 0.01 -1.35 -18.38
N LEU A 96 -1.09 -2.09 -18.33
CA LEU A 96 -2.17 -1.92 -19.31
C LEU A 96 -2.91 -0.59 -19.15
N LEU A 97 -3.10 -0.13 -17.91
CA LEU A 97 -3.68 1.18 -17.63
C LEU A 97 -2.80 2.31 -18.21
N ASP A 98 -1.49 2.29 -17.97
CA ASP A 98 -0.58 3.31 -18.49
C ASP A 98 -0.59 3.32 -20.01
N ARG A 99 -0.61 2.14 -20.67
CA ARG A 99 -0.76 2.02 -22.10
C ARG A 99 -2.08 2.63 -22.59
N GLU A 100 -3.17 2.37 -21.91
CA GLU A 100 -4.49 2.94 -22.24
C GLU A 100 -4.51 4.46 -22.12
N LEU A 101 -3.96 5.01 -21.04
CA LEU A 101 -3.85 6.45 -20.83
C LEU A 101 -3.04 7.13 -21.95
N ARG A 102 -1.98 6.47 -22.44
CA ARG A 102 -1.19 6.96 -23.58
C ARG A 102 -2.00 6.93 -24.87
N ARG A 103 -2.75 5.85 -25.11
CA ARG A 103 -3.61 5.69 -26.28
C ARG A 103 -4.68 6.78 -26.34
N GLU A 104 -5.37 7.00 -25.23
CA GLU A 104 -6.45 7.97 -25.12
C GLU A 104 -5.97 9.41 -24.87
N ARG A 105 -4.67 9.63 -24.67
CA ARG A 105 -4.06 10.93 -24.32
C ARG A 105 -4.69 11.56 -23.07
N VAL A 106 -4.92 10.75 -22.05
CA VAL A 106 -5.49 11.15 -20.76
C VAL A 106 -4.41 11.10 -19.69
N ALA A 107 -4.33 12.12 -18.85
CA ALA A 107 -3.45 12.09 -17.69
C ALA A 107 -4.03 11.20 -16.59
N ILE A 108 -3.17 10.58 -15.77
CA ILE A 108 -3.61 9.73 -14.65
C ILE A 108 -4.49 10.50 -13.65
N SER A 109 -4.25 11.80 -13.47
CA SER A 109 -5.08 12.68 -12.63
C SER A 109 -6.52 12.80 -13.11
N ASP A 110 -6.76 12.58 -14.40
CA ASP A 110 -8.05 12.80 -15.05
C ASP A 110 -8.82 11.49 -15.28
N LEU A 111 -8.21 10.34 -14.93
CA LEU A 111 -8.84 9.02 -15.04
C LEU A 111 -10.12 8.90 -14.22
N TRP A 112 -10.13 9.53 -13.04
CA TRP A 112 -11.31 9.60 -12.17
C TRP A 112 -11.57 11.03 -11.74
N ILE A 113 -12.85 11.37 -11.60
CA ILE A 113 -13.25 12.69 -11.09
C ILE A 113 -12.79 12.80 -9.63
N PRO A 114 -11.86 13.71 -9.30
CA PRO A 114 -11.44 13.93 -7.92
C PRO A 114 -12.61 14.45 -7.09
N ARG A 115 -12.81 13.89 -5.89
CA ARG A 115 -13.78 14.42 -4.90
C ARG A 115 -13.15 15.49 -4.04
N ALA A 116 -11.92 15.23 -3.60
CA ALA A 116 -11.12 16.12 -2.79
C ALA A 116 -9.64 15.73 -2.90
N VAL A 117 -8.74 16.62 -2.46
CA VAL A 117 -7.34 16.24 -2.25
C VAL A 117 -7.26 15.41 -0.97
N THR A 118 -6.83 14.17 -1.10
CA THR A 118 -6.66 13.27 0.04
C THR A 118 -5.55 13.78 0.96
N PRO A 119 -5.80 13.94 2.27
CA PRO A 119 -4.77 14.37 3.21
C PRO A 119 -3.60 13.38 3.25
N SER A 120 -2.41 13.88 3.55
CA SER A 120 -1.19 13.07 3.60
C SER A 120 -1.00 12.42 4.97
N LEU A 121 -0.51 11.18 4.96
CA LEU A 121 -0.04 10.44 6.11
C LEU A 121 1.49 10.26 5.98
N ALA A 122 2.23 10.59 7.02
CA ALA A 122 3.66 10.26 7.12
C ALA A 122 3.87 9.02 7.96
N THR A 123 4.89 8.24 7.63
CA THR A 123 5.28 7.05 8.41
C THR A 123 6.64 7.26 9.08
N VAL A 124 6.70 7.02 10.38
CA VAL A 124 7.91 7.04 11.21
C VAL A 124 8.00 5.75 12.04
N SER A 125 9.13 5.52 12.73
CA SER A 125 9.34 4.29 13.50
C SER A 125 9.83 4.58 14.91
N LEU A 126 9.27 3.91 15.91
CA LEU A 126 9.80 3.81 17.28
C LEU A 126 10.90 2.75 17.40
N LEU A 127 11.05 1.89 16.39
CA LEU A 127 11.96 0.77 16.40
C LEU A 127 13.40 1.18 16.08
N ASP A 128 13.64 2.48 15.80
CA ASP A 128 14.90 3.01 15.31
C ASP A 128 15.18 4.38 15.92
N ASP A 129 15.88 4.39 17.06
CA ASP A 129 16.20 5.65 17.78
C ASP A 129 17.24 6.51 17.02
N ASP A 130 18.04 5.90 16.15
CA ASP A 130 19.11 6.61 15.41
C ASP A 130 18.60 7.31 14.14
N VAL A 131 17.37 6.99 13.68
CA VAL A 131 16.81 7.58 12.47
C VAL A 131 15.97 8.81 12.82
N PRO A 132 16.37 10.03 12.40
CA PRO A 132 15.56 11.22 12.60
C PRO A 132 14.19 11.11 11.88
N TRP A 133 13.14 11.53 12.57
CA TRP A 133 11.82 11.63 11.93
C TRP A 133 11.78 12.83 11.00
N SER A 134 11.32 12.62 9.78
CA SER A 134 11.08 13.67 8.80
C SER A 134 9.60 13.73 8.48
N ILE A 135 8.92 14.72 9.05
CA ILE A 135 7.50 14.96 8.83
C ILE A 135 7.37 16.27 8.08
N HIS A 136 6.79 16.21 6.89
CA HIS A 136 6.63 17.37 6.03
C HIS A 136 5.44 18.22 6.48
N GLU A 137 5.51 19.50 6.17
CA GLU A 137 4.37 20.40 6.32
C GLU A 137 3.15 19.88 5.55
N GLY A 138 1.95 20.01 6.14
CA GLY A 138 0.70 19.53 5.54
C GLY A 138 0.38 18.03 5.77
N VAL A 139 1.22 17.33 6.55
CA VAL A 139 0.86 15.96 7.01
C VAL A 139 -0.27 16.06 8.02
N ALA A 140 -1.36 15.34 7.77
CA ALA A 140 -2.56 15.36 8.62
C ALA A 140 -2.54 14.28 9.73
N ARG A 141 -1.81 13.18 9.52
CA ARG A 141 -1.69 12.05 10.46
C ARG A 141 -0.29 11.46 10.39
N VAL A 142 0.25 10.99 11.51
CA VAL A 142 1.53 10.27 11.57
C VAL A 142 1.29 8.81 11.92
N ARG A 143 1.63 7.90 11.02
CA ARG A 143 1.73 6.47 11.30
C ARG A 143 3.05 6.21 12.02
N VAL A 144 2.96 5.65 13.20
CA VAL A 144 4.13 5.33 14.03
C VAL A 144 4.27 3.82 14.12
N LYS A 145 5.27 3.27 13.43
CA LYS A 145 5.60 1.85 13.54
C LYS A 145 6.13 1.55 14.93
N CYS A 146 5.50 0.58 15.59
CA CYS A 146 5.81 0.22 16.96
C CYS A 146 5.79 -1.31 17.16
N ALA A 147 6.23 -1.73 18.32
CA ALA A 147 6.13 -3.11 18.81
C ALA A 147 6.07 -3.09 20.34
N PRO A 148 5.66 -4.18 20.97
CA PRO A 148 5.75 -4.32 22.43
C PRO A 148 7.17 -3.99 22.94
N GLY A 149 7.27 -3.12 23.93
CA GLY A 149 8.55 -2.72 24.53
C GLY A 149 9.39 -1.69 23.75
N ALA A 150 8.93 -1.19 22.60
CA ALA A 150 9.73 -0.29 21.73
C ALA A 150 9.79 1.18 22.20
N LEU A 151 9.07 1.57 23.24
CA LEU A 151 8.94 2.98 23.64
C LEU A 151 10.10 3.43 24.55
N THR A 152 11.15 3.97 23.96
CA THR A 152 12.32 4.56 24.62
C THR A 152 12.07 5.98 25.13
N THR A 153 13.02 6.58 25.87
CA THR A 153 12.95 7.99 26.28
C THR A 153 13.00 8.92 25.08
N THR A 154 13.90 8.66 24.14
CA THR A 154 14.02 9.43 22.88
C THR A 154 12.73 9.37 22.07
N ALA A 155 12.12 8.19 21.94
CA ALA A 155 10.84 8.03 21.27
C ALA A 155 9.72 8.85 21.91
N ARG A 156 9.67 8.92 23.27
CA ARG A 156 8.70 9.74 23.99
C ARG A 156 8.87 11.24 23.71
N GLU A 157 10.10 11.72 23.66
CA GLU A 157 10.39 13.13 23.35
C GLU A 157 9.97 13.50 21.93
N ARG A 158 10.26 12.62 20.98
CA ARG A 158 9.83 12.80 19.56
C ARG A 158 8.31 12.80 19.45
N LEU A 159 7.62 11.90 20.11
CA LEU A 159 6.15 11.84 20.12
C LEU A 159 5.53 13.11 20.70
N ARG A 160 6.09 13.68 21.79
CA ARG A 160 5.62 14.97 22.37
C ARG A 160 5.75 16.12 21.41
N ALA A 161 6.70 16.08 20.49
CA ALA A 161 6.91 17.13 19.50
C ALA A 161 5.94 17.06 18.32
N LEU A 162 5.14 15.99 18.20
CA LEU A 162 4.14 15.84 17.14
C LEU A 162 2.92 16.72 17.43
N ALA A 163 2.51 17.51 16.44
CA ALA A 163 1.24 18.23 16.44
C ALA A 163 0.07 17.39 15.87
N GLN A 164 0.39 16.37 15.09
CA GLN A 164 -0.57 15.53 14.39
C GLN A 164 -1.04 14.37 15.26
N PRO A 165 -2.27 13.86 15.03
CA PRO A 165 -2.72 12.63 15.63
C PRO A 165 -1.89 11.44 15.11
N VAL A 166 -1.75 10.42 15.97
CA VAL A 166 -0.89 9.26 15.75
C VAL A 166 -1.75 8.02 15.48
N LEU A 167 -1.33 7.24 14.49
CA LEU A 167 -1.79 5.88 14.23
C LEU A 167 -0.66 4.92 14.63
N LEU A 168 -0.87 4.06 15.65
CA LEU A 168 0.14 3.10 16.13
C LEU A 168 0.08 1.83 15.30
N ASP A 169 1.08 1.60 14.45
CA ASP A 169 1.15 0.44 13.57
C ASP A 169 2.07 -0.65 14.14
N PHE A 170 1.46 -1.74 14.56
CA PHE A 170 2.15 -2.90 15.14
C PHE A 170 2.68 -3.89 14.09
N ASN A 171 2.22 -3.81 12.85
CA ASN A 171 2.58 -4.76 11.79
C ASN A 171 2.57 -6.23 12.25
N CYS A 172 1.51 -6.66 12.90
CA CYS A 172 1.30 -8.02 13.43
C CYS A 172 2.27 -8.43 14.57
N SER A 173 2.92 -7.50 15.26
CA SER A 173 3.99 -7.84 16.23
C SER A 173 3.49 -8.19 17.62
N ALA A 174 2.26 -7.85 17.98
CA ALA A 174 1.70 -8.18 19.29
C ALA A 174 1.10 -9.60 19.33
N GLN A 175 1.15 -10.23 20.49
CA GLN A 175 0.59 -11.55 20.73
C GLN A 175 -0.58 -11.52 21.73
N ARG A 176 -0.68 -10.49 22.57
CA ARG A 176 -1.66 -10.34 23.64
C ARG A 176 -2.19 -8.92 23.74
N ASP A 177 -3.38 -8.78 24.30
CA ASP A 177 -4.07 -7.50 24.48
C ASP A 177 -3.26 -6.54 25.38
N ASP A 178 -2.66 -7.05 26.47
CA ASP A 178 -1.87 -6.25 27.41
C ASP A 178 -0.66 -5.59 26.72
N GLU A 179 -0.01 -6.26 25.79
CA GLU A 179 1.11 -5.71 25.01
C GLU A 179 0.69 -4.47 24.20
N VAL A 180 -0.50 -4.50 23.63
CA VAL A 180 -1.05 -3.38 22.84
C VAL A 180 -1.50 -2.25 23.77
N LEU A 181 -2.23 -2.59 24.83
CA LEU A 181 -2.76 -1.64 25.80
C LEU A 181 -1.64 -0.88 26.54
N ASP A 182 -0.54 -1.55 26.89
CA ASP A 182 0.62 -0.93 27.53
C ASP A 182 1.29 0.10 26.63
N VAL A 183 1.49 -0.21 25.34
CA VAL A 183 2.04 0.75 24.36
C VAL A 183 1.07 1.92 24.17
N LEU A 184 -0.22 1.64 23.97
CA LEU A 184 -1.26 2.66 23.83
C LEU A 184 -1.30 3.61 25.04
N ALA A 185 -1.36 3.06 26.25
CA ALA A 185 -1.39 3.83 27.50
C ALA A 185 -0.13 4.68 27.67
N ALA A 186 1.03 4.15 27.27
CA ALA A 186 2.29 4.88 27.38
C ALA A 186 2.44 6.00 26.35
N VAL A 187 1.97 5.79 25.10
CA VAL A 187 2.01 6.81 24.05
C VAL A 187 0.94 7.89 24.27
N SER A 188 -0.25 7.53 24.74
CA SER A 188 -1.34 8.47 25.02
C SER A 188 -1.00 9.51 26.10
N LYS A 189 0.05 9.28 26.91
CA LYS A 189 0.57 10.29 27.86
C LYS A 189 1.34 11.41 27.18
N VAL A 190 1.76 11.25 25.93
CA VAL A 190 2.69 12.17 25.26
C VAL A 190 2.23 12.59 23.87
N ALA A 191 1.27 11.90 23.26
CA ALA A 191 0.72 12.21 21.94
C ALA A 191 -0.78 11.85 21.87
N VAL A 192 -1.50 12.44 20.93
CA VAL A 192 -2.90 12.09 20.65
C VAL A 192 -2.92 10.84 19.78
N VAL A 193 -3.35 9.72 20.34
CA VAL A 193 -3.52 8.48 19.57
C VAL A 193 -4.94 8.41 19.03
N GLU A 194 -5.08 8.34 17.70
CA GLU A 194 -6.37 8.20 17.03
C GLU A 194 -6.76 6.74 16.84
N ALA A 195 -5.79 5.90 16.47
CA ALA A 195 -6.06 4.49 16.19
C ALA A 195 -4.84 3.59 16.44
N VAL A 196 -5.12 2.28 16.57
CA VAL A 196 -4.13 1.19 16.55
C VAL A 196 -4.30 0.42 15.24
N GLU A 197 -3.19 0.15 14.54
CA GLU A 197 -3.18 -0.58 13.26
C GLU A 197 -2.57 -1.97 13.43
N GLN A 198 -3.27 -2.99 12.92
CA GLN A 198 -2.88 -4.39 12.76
C GLN A 198 -2.02 -4.96 13.90
N PRO A 199 -2.52 -5.01 15.13
CA PRO A 199 -1.75 -5.54 16.26
C PRO A 199 -1.41 -7.03 16.12
N TYR A 200 -2.35 -7.86 15.65
CA TYR A 200 -2.19 -9.30 15.54
C TYR A 200 -2.03 -9.79 14.11
N GLY A 201 -1.58 -11.04 13.98
CA GLY A 201 -1.42 -11.73 12.70
C GLY A 201 -2.71 -11.79 11.86
N VAL A 202 -2.53 -11.97 10.58
CA VAL A 202 -3.62 -12.09 9.60
C VAL A 202 -4.50 -13.29 9.94
N GLY A 203 -5.81 -13.12 9.84
CA GLY A 203 -6.81 -14.15 10.17
C GLY A 203 -7.35 -14.11 11.59
N ASN A 204 -6.75 -13.34 12.50
CA ASN A 204 -7.16 -13.24 13.89
C ASN A 204 -8.31 -12.22 14.09
N VAL A 205 -9.34 -12.26 13.23
CA VAL A 205 -10.44 -11.26 13.26
C VAL A 205 -11.19 -11.23 14.59
N VAL A 206 -11.33 -12.38 15.26
CA VAL A 206 -12.00 -12.49 16.57
C VAL A 206 -11.18 -11.83 17.68
N ASP A 207 -9.86 -12.02 17.67
CA ASP A 207 -8.97 -11.38 18.63
C ASP A 207 -8.93 -9.85 18.43
N HIS A 208 -8.92 -9.39 17.17
CA HIS A 208 -9.07 -7.97 16.87
C HIS A 208 -10.40 -7.41 17.38
N ALA A 209 -11.51 -8.15 17.22
CA ALA A 209 -12.81 -7.73 17.72
C ALA A 209 -12.84 -7.63 19.26
N ARG A 210 -12.22 -8.58 19.96
CA ARG A 210 -12.07 -8.53 21.43
C ARG A 210 -11.26 -7.32 21.86
N LEU A 211 -10.11 -7.08 21.22
CA LEU A 211 -9.24 -5.95 21.52
C LEU A 211 -9.95 -4.61 21.25
N ALA A 212 -10.69 -4.48 20.14
CA ALA A 212 -11.41 -3.27 19.80
C ALA A 212 -12.35 -2.77 20.88
N LEU A 213 -12.94 -3.69 21.68
CA LEU A 213 -13.79 -3.36 22.82
C LEU A 213 -13.02 -2.74 24.00
N ALA A 214 -11.72 -3.00 24.09
CA ALA A 214 -10.87 -2.59 25.21
C ALA A 214 -10.02 -1.35 24.90
N LEU A 215 -9.84 -1.00 23.62
CA LEU A 215 -8.86 0.02 23.22
C LEU A 215 -9.24 1.46 23.62
N GLY A 216 -10.51 1.84 23.58
CA GLY A 216 -10.93 3.23 23.75
C GLY A 216 -10.53 4.18 22.62
N VAL A 217 -9.87 3.68 21.58
CA VAL A 217 -9.53 4.34 20.30
C VAL A 217 -9.90 3.39 19.17
N ASP A 218 -9.88 3.88 17.92
CA ASP A 218 -10.23 3.05 16.78
C ASP A 218 -9.19 1.95 16.53
N LEU A 219 -9.65 0.79 16.07
CA LEU A 219 -8.83 -0.25 15.49
C LEU A 219 -8.85 -0.15 13.96
N SER A 220 -7.67 -0.25 13.35
CA SER A 220 -7.48 -0.32 11.89
C SER A 220 -6.87 -1.67 11.51
N LEU A 221 -7.29 -2.24 10.37
CA LEU A 221 -6.67 -3.44 9.80
C LEU A 221 -6.01 -3.11 8.46
N ASP A 222 -4.78 -3.60 8.28
CA ASP A 222 -3.95 -3.46 7.08
C ASP A 222 -3.71 -4.81 6.42
N GLU A 223 -2.85 -5.64 6.98
CA GLU A 223 -2.46 -6.94 6.43
C GLU A 223 -3.65 -7.90 6.31
N GLY A 224 -4.65 -7.72 7.16
CA GLY A 224 -5.91 -8.47 7.15
C GLY A 224 -6.88 -8.11 6.02
N VAL A 225 -6.60 -7.06 5.23
CA VAL A 225 -7.49 -6.56 4.16
C VAL A 225 -6.97 -6.94 2.79
N ARG A 226 -7.55 -7.96 2.17
CA ARG A 226 -7.12 -8.53 0.88
C ARG A 226 -8.24 -8.64 -0.15
N SER A 227 -9.49 -8.62 0.32
CA SER A 227 -10.66 -8.81 -0.51
C SER A 227 -11.93 -8.25 0.15
N VAL A 228 -13.01 -8.16 -0.60
CA VAL A 228 -14.35 -7.83 -0.07
C VAL A 228 -14.84 -8.86 0.96
N ARG A 229 -14.34 -10.11 0.91
CA ARG A 229 -14.69 -11.15 1.88
C ARG A 229 -14.15 -10.82 3.26
N ASP A 230 -12.92 -10.30 3.33
CA ASP A 230 -12.29 -9.91 4.60
C ASP A 230 -13.07 -8.75 5.23
N LEU A 231 -13.49 -7.77 4.44
CA LEU A 231 -14.33 -6.67 4.91
C LEU A 231 -15.66 -7.16 5.51
N ALA A 232 -16.27 -8.16 4.89
CA ALA A 232 -17.52 -8.74 5.41
C ALA A 232 -17.30 -9.40 6.79
N GLN A 233 -16.14 -10.01 7.03
CA GLN A 233 -15.78 -10.58 8.33
C GLN A 233 -15.46 -9.48 9.35
N ILE A 234 -14.67 -8.47 8.96
CA ILE A 234 -14.34 -7.32 9.81
C ILE A 234 -15.63 -6.63 10.29
N ALA A 235 -16.56 -6.35 9.40
CA ALA A 235 -17.82 -5.72 9.75
C ALA A 235 -18.72 -6.64 10.62
N ARG A 236 -18.81 -7.93 10.28
CA ARG A 236 -19.60 -8.90 11.04
C ARG A 236 -19.19 -9.03 12.49
N TYR A 237 -17.88 -9.00 12.75
CA TYR A 237 -17.32 -9.13 14.10
C TYR A 237 -17.04 -7.79 14.77
N HIS A 238 -17.31 -6.66 14.10
CA HIS A 238 -16.92 -5.33 14.56
C HIS A 238 -15.42 -5.24 14.93
N ALA A 239 -14.59 -5.92 14.12
CA ALA A 239 -13.18 -6.10 14.42
C ALA A 239 -12.33 -4.85 14.14
N ALA A 240 -12.85 -3.86 13.41
CA ALA A 240 -12.18 -2.59 13.17
C ALA A 240 -13.21 -1.51 12.78
N ALA A 241 -12.86 -0.25 13.04
CA ALA A 241 -13.58 0.94 12.56
C ALA A 241 -12.96 1.49 11.25
N MET A 242 -11.72 1.11 10.97
CA MET A 242 -10.92 1.64 9.87
C MET A 242 -10.16 0.52 9.15
N VAL A 243 -9.90 0.70 7.85
CA VAL A 243 -9.11 -0.25 7.05
C VAL A 243 -8.12 0.46 6.16
N CYS A 244 -6.92 -0.12 6.07
CA CYS A 244 -5.88 0.26 5.13
C CYS A 244 -6.01 -0.58 3.85
N VAL A 245 -6.22 0.06 2.72
CA VAL A 245 -6.26 -0.63 1.42
C VAL A 245 -4.95 -0.38 0.70
N LYS A 246 -4.28 -1.45 0.26
CA LYS A 246 -3.09 -1.40 -0.59
C LYS A 246 -3.43 -1.99 -1.95
N THR A 247 -3.32 -1.19 -2.99
CA THR A 247 -3.74 -1.56 -4.36
C THR A 247 -3.10 -2.87 -4.84
N ALA A 248 -1.80 -3.04 -4.61
CA ALA A 248 -1.10 -4.27 -4.97
C ALA A 248 -1.61 -5.49 -4.19
N ARG A 249 -1.92 -5.35 -2.90
CA ARG A 249 -2.41 -6.46 -2.06
C ARG A 249 -3.80 -6.95 -2.49
N VAL A 250 -4.66 -6.06 -2.92
CA VAL A 250 -6.02 -6.42 -3.33
C VAL A 250 -6.15 -6.78 -4.81
N GLY A 251 -5.05 -6.77 -5.58
CA GLY A 251 -5.02 -7.21 -6.97
C GLY A 251 -5.24 -6.13 -8.01
N GLY A 252 -4.90 -4.87 -7.68
CA GLY A 252 -4.91 -3.73 -8.60
C GLY A 252 -5.97 -2.69 -8.28
N LEU A 253 -6.05 -1.68 -9.13
CA LEU A 253 -6.89 -0.48 -8.94
C LEU A 253 -8.38 -0.78 -9.07
N ALA A 254 -8.78 -1.63 -10.00
CA ALA A 254 -10.18 -2.01 -10.20
C ALA A 254 -10.73 -2.73 -8.98
N ASN A 255 -9.95 -3.68 -8.43
CA ASN A 255 -10.31 -4.36 -7.20
C ASN A 255 -10.26 -3.40 -5.99
N ALA A 256 -9.26 -2.53 -5.91
CA ALA A 256 -9.17 -1.55 -4.83
C ALA A 256 -10.41 -0.65 -4.77
N ARG A 257 -10.90 -0.16 -5.91
CA ARG A 257 -12.17 0.59 -5.97
C ARG A 257 -13.35 -0.20 -5.43
N THR A 258 -13.44 -1.48 -5.80
CA THR A 258 -14.51 -2.37 -5.32
C THR A 258 -14.41 -2.59 -3.81
N VAL A 259 -13.20 -2.82 -3.29
CA VAL A 259 -12.93 -2.98 -1.86
C VAL A 259 -13.26 -1.70 -1.10
N ILE A 260 -12.84 -0.53 -1.58
CA ILE A 260 -13.13 0.77 -0.96
C ILE A 260 -14.64 1.04 -0.93
N ALA A 261 -15.34 0.85 -2.06
CA ALA A 261 -16.78 1.03 -2.12
C ALA A 261 -17.50 0.12 -1.11
N ARG A 262 -17.11 -1.16 -1.05
CA ARG A 262 -17.67 -2.11 -0.10
C ARG A 262 -17.38 -1.76 1.36
N ALA A 263 -16.18 -1.26 1.65
CA ALA A 263 -15.84 -0.80 3.00
C ALA A 263 -16.75 0.36 3.45
N HIS A 264 -16.97 1.35 2.57
CA HIS A 264 -17.90 2.46 2.85
C HIS A 264 -19.35 2.00 3.06
N GLU A 265 -19.85 1.04 2.25
CA GLU A 265 -21.18 0.44 2.44
C GLU A 265 -21.31 -0.25 3.81
N LEU A 266 -20.22 -0.78 4.33
CA LEU A 266 -20.15 -1.43 5.64
C LEU A 266 -19.88 -0.44 6.79
N GLY A 267 -19.80 0.86 6.52
CA GLY A 267 -19.54 1.90 7.52
C GLY A 267 -18.07 1.99 7.99
N LEU A 268 -17.15 1.36 7.27
CA LEU A 268 -15.72 1.41 7.60
C LEU A 268 -15.06 2.66 7.01
N ARG A 269 -14.21 3.34 7.77
CA ARG A 269 -13.32 4.39 7.27
C ARG A 269 -12.18 3.76 6.48
N VAL A 270 -11.76 4.41 5.39
CA VAL A 270 -10.75 3.85 4.48
C VAL A 270 -9.64 4.83 4.22
N TYR A 271 -8.40 4.36 4.28
CA TYR A 271 -7.22 5.06 3.77
C TYR A 271 -6.37 4.15 2.89
N LEU A 272 -5.57 4.74 2.01
CA LEU A 272 -4.63 3.98 1.19
C LEU A 272 -3.27 3.92 1.87
N GLY A 273 -2.70 2.71 1.92
CA GLY A 273 -1.33 2.45 2.32
C GLY A 273 -0.42 2.19 1.12
N GLY A 274 0.89 2.35 1.33
CA GLY A 274 1.92 2.05 0.34
C GLY A 274 2.78 0.85 0.71
N PHE A 275 3.57 0.38 -0.26
CA PHE A 275 4.62 -0.63 -0.15
C PHE A 275 6.01 -0.07 -0.47
N PHE A 276 6.25 1.21 -0.19
CA PHE A 276 7.48 1.92 -0.57
C PHE A 276 7.68 2.04 -2.09
N GLU A 277 6.58 2.21 -2.80
CA GLU A 277 6.58 2.44 -4.24
C GLU A 277 7.34 3.72 -4.62
N SER A 278 7.77 3.78 -5.88
CA SER A 278 8.33 4.98 -6.48
C SER A 278 7.25 6.07 -6.68
N PRO A 279 7.65 7.30 -6.97
CA PRO A 279 6.72 8.37 -7.34
C PRO A 279 5.75 7.98 -8.47
N TYR A 280 6.14 7.04 -9.35
CA TYR A 280 5.29 6.50 -10.41
C TYR A 280 4.01 5.86 -9.86
N ALA A 281 4.15 4.77 -9.11
CA ALA A 281 2.99 4.06 -8.57
C ALA A 281 2.25 4.89 -7.52
N ARG A 282 2.95 5.77 -6.78
CA ARG A 282 2.32 6.71 -5.85
C ARG A 282 1.38 7.69 -6.53
N ARG A 283 1.70 8.19 -7.74
CA ARG A 283 0.78 9.05 -8.51
C ARG A 283 -0.50 8.32 -8.87
N VAL A 284 -0.38 7.07 -9.29
CA VAL A 284 -1.53 6.22 -9.60
C VAL A 284 -2.41 6.01 -8.38
N ASN A 285 -1.79 5.65 -7.24
CA ASN A 285 -2.50 5.47 -5.97
C ASN A 285 -3.14 6.78 -5.47
N ARG A 286 -2.50 7.93 -5.68
CA ARG A 286 -3.07 9.24 -5.34
C ARG A 286 -4.29 9.57 -6.17
N ALA A 287 -4.27 9.33 -7.49
CA ALA A 287 -5.44 9.55 -8.34
C ALA A 287 -6.64 8.72 -7.85
N LEU A 288 -6.40 7.48 -7.46
CA LEU A 288 -7.42 6.63 -6.83
C LEU A 288 -7.89 7.24 -5.50
N ALA A 289 -6.98 7.59 -4.60
CA ALA A 289 -7.33 8.14 -3.28
C ALA A 289 -8.19 9.39 -3.41
N ASN A 290 -7.77 10.36 -4.23
CA ASN A 290 -8.51 11.62 -4.46
C ASN A 290 -9.93 11.40 -4.98
N SER A 291 -10.20 10.26 -5.62
CA SER A 291 -11.53 9.96 -6.17
C SER A 291 -12.48 9.32 -5.17
N CYS A 292 -11.98 8.62 -4.14
CA CYS A 292 -12.82 7.78 -3.31
C CYS A 292 -12.42 7.64 -1.83
N VAL A 293 -11.35 8.31 -1.39
CA VAL A 293 -10.85 8.22 0.00
C VAL A 293 -10.77 9.61 0.62
N SER A 294 -11.19 9.74 1.88
CA SER A 294 -11.14 11.00 2.64
C SER A 294 -10.13 10.98 3.80
N GLU A 295 -9.75 9.79 4.26
CA GLU A 295 -8.81 9.63 5.37
C GLU A 295 -7.36 9.90 4.95
N PRO A 296 -6.51 10.44 5.83
CA PRO A 296 -5.09 10.64 5.54
C PRO A 296 -4.42 9.36 5.07
N SER A 297 -3.77 9.41 3.89
CA SER A 297 -3.28 8.25 3.16
C SER A 297 -1.79 8.38 2.82
N ASP A 298 -1.09 7.24 2.72
CA ASP A 298 0.33 7.15 2.36
C ASP A 298 0.51 7.16 0.83
N VAL A 299 0.10 8.26 0.20
CA VAL A 299 0.11 8.45 -1.26
C VAL A 299 0.78 9.77 -1.66
N SER A 300 1.54 10.39 -0.77
CA SER A 300 2.23 11.65 -1.03
C SER A 300 3.30 11.48 -2.12
N ASP A 301 3.44 12.48 -3.03
CA ASP A 301 4.55 12.55 -4.01
C ASP A 301 5.86 13.00 -3.36
N VAL A 302 5.80 13.46 -2.12
CA VAL A 302 7.01 13.86 -1.42
C VAL A 302 7.84 12.61 -1.25
N ALA A 303 8.99 12.58 -1.93
CA ALA A 303 9.96 11.50 -1.81
C ALA A 303 10.20 11.21 -0.32
N VAL A 304 10.24 9.93 0.05
CA VAL A 304 10.53 9.49 1.42
C VAL A 304 11.91 10.01 1.88
N SER A 305 12.74 10.47 0.94
CA SER A 305 13.90 11.34 1.20
C SER A 305 14.12 12.31 0.05
N ALA A 306 14.47 13.54 0.36
CA ALA A 306 14.92 14.57 -0.60
C ALA A 306 16.23 14.19 -1.35
N LEU A 307 16.75 12.98 -1.15
CA LEU A 307 17.98 12.45 -1.71
C LEU A 307 17.74 11.36 -2.77
N GLU A 308 16.49 10.99 -3.06
CA GLU A 308 16.19 10.07 -4.15
C GLU A 308 16.28 10.82 -5.47
N GLU A 309 17.19 10.40 -6.34
CA GLU A 309 17.18 10.81 -7.74
C GLU A 309 15.82 10.44 -8.36
N PRO A 310 15.29 11.26 -9.29
CA PRO A 310 14.01 10.98 -9.90
C PRO A 310 14.07 9.61 -10.61
N THR A 311 13.37 8.64 -10.05
CA THR A 311 13.24 7.29 -10.64
C THR A 311 12.24 7.25 -11.79
N THR A 312 11.59 8.38 -12.06
CA THR A 312 10.53 8.49 -13.07
C THR A 312 10.61 9.82 -13.82
N ILE A 313 10.22 9.79 -15.08
CA ILE A 313 10.03 10.98 -15.92
C ILE A 313 8.52 11.18 -16.10
N ALA A 314 8.04 12.36 -15.75
CA ALA A 314 6.65 12.71 -16.03
C ALA A 314 6.49 12.97 -17.53
N THR A 315 5.55 12.28 -18.16
CA THR A 315 5.12 12.54 -19.53
C THR A 315 3.73 13.17 -19.52
N SER A 316 3.30 13.75 -20.65
CA SER A 316 1.98 14.38 -20.77
C SER A 316 0.83 13.38 -20.57
N PHE A 317 1.06 12.10 -20.90
CA PHE A 317 0.03 11.05 -20.93
C PHE A 317 0.49 9.77 -20.25
N GLY A 318 1.25 9.86 -19.20
CA GLY A 318 1.75 8.71 -18.45
C GLY A 318 2.98 9.10 -17.67
N VAL A 319 3.62 8.10 -17.09
CA VAL A 319 4.86 8.26 -16.33
C VAL A 319 5.80 7.15 -16.77
N GLU A 320 7.07 7.46 -16.99
CA GLU A 320 8.07 6.46 -17.36
C GLU A 320 9.08 6.28 -16.22
N PRO A 321 9.59 5.06 -16.00
CA PRO A 321 10.79 4.87 -15.23
C PRO A 321 11.93 5.67 -15.85
N SER A 322 12.82 6.25 -15.04
CA SER A 322 13.97 6.97 -15.59
C SER A 322 14.87 6.01 -16.38
N PRO A 323 15.57 6.48 -17.43
CA PRO A 323 16.50 5.65 -18.19
C PRO A 323 17.47 4.87 -17.32
N ARG A 324 17.98 5.50 -16.24
CA ARG A 324 18.89 4.87 -15.27
C ARG A 324 18.24 3.69 -14.56
N VAL A 325 16.97 3.77 -14.19
CA VAL A 325 16.25 2.64 -13.59
C VAL A 325 16.12 1.49 -14.57
N LEU A 326 15.93 1.78 -15.85
CA LEU A 326 15.83 0.76 -16.90
C LEU A 326 17.21 0.16 -17.26
N GLU A 327 18.27 0.93 -17.18
CA GLU A 327 19.65 0.46 -17.40
C GLU A 327 20.16 -0.46 -16.28
N ASP A 328 19.81 -0.13 -15.02
CA ASP A 328 20.20 -0.93 -13.84
C ASP A 328 19.28 -2.16 -13.63
N ALA A 329 18.19 -2.29 -14.37
CA ALA A 329 17.24 -3.38 -14.22
C ALA A 329 17.75 -4.67 -14.85
N ALA A 330 17.74 -5.76 -14.08
CA ALA A 330 17.88 -7.10 -14.67
C ALA A 330 16.65 -7.36 -15.54
N THR A 331 16.85 -7.47 -16.86
CA THR A 331 15.77 -7.63 -17.83
C THR A 331 15.36 -9.09 -17.93
N LEU A 332 14.11 -9.41 -17.59
CA LEU A 332 13.47 -10.67 -17.93
C LEU A 332 12.60 -10.42 -19.17
N THR A 333 13.05 -10.87 -20.34
CA THR A 333 12.22 -10.83 -21.54
C THR A 333 11.30 -12.04 -21.57
N VAL A 334 10.00 -11.83 -21.57
CA VAL A 334 9.00 -12.84 -21.84
C VAL A 334 8.56 -12.62 -23.29
N LEU A 335 8.95 -13.55 -24.16
CA LEU A 335 8.57 -13.55 -25.58
C LEU A 335 7.18 -14.13 -25.74
#